data_13bdcc6665a2d69d728967a6f8c80924
#
_entry.id   13bdcc6665a2d69d728967a6f8c80924
#
_cell.length_a   1.000
_cell.length_b   1.000
_cell.length_c   1.000
_cell.angle_alpha   90.00
_cell.angle_beta   90.00
_cell.angle_gamma   90.00
#
_symmetry.space_group_name_H-M   'P 1'
#
loop_
_entity.id
_entity.type
_entity.pdbx_description
1 polymer ?
#
loop_
_entity_poly.entity_id
_entity_poly.type
_entity_poly.pdbx_seq_one_letter_code
_entity_poly.pdbx_strand_id
1 'polypeptide(L)'
;VAGVISTDAAIVFTVMTVWKLTHSRKVTFLSIIICTVFLGFNPWIIIPYSDTYVLPFLSAVLYFYCSMKDEKKGYASWIGIVIAASLGIKIKPTVVIALLAIVLAEIFFLRKCQIKEIAAKCLIAAGGTIIVLGLINSLSDAVYDQRNADAQMTWQHYLMMGANEETHGSYFGVDRERSWGISDPEKRKEMQIEVWRQRISEKGIWGTIKFYMQKLIIANDDGSFAWGWEGNFFGEYRGLHSEFAQKLQSFYYAQDNKMIYNILQSIWVSIQILVCFFAIFFDNRNKRALFIAMTLTGINLFLMIFEVRARYLFMFVPFYITAAMLGLFYMQEKVKMIKDRKCHLQ
;
A
#
# COMPACT_ATOMS: atom_id res chain seq x y z
N VAL A 1 -10.96 -16.32 -9.10
CA VAL A 1 -9.78 -17.18 -8.89
C VAL A 1 -8.51 -16.35 -8.78
N ALA A 2 -8.15 -15.50 -9.76
CA ALA A 2 -6.90 -14.74 -9.74
C ALA A 2 -6.75 -13.84 -8.50
N GLY A 3 -7.83 -13.13 -8.09
CA GLY A 3 -7.82 -12.29 -6.89
C GLY A 3 -7.56 -13.10 -5.61
N VAL A 4 -8.14 -14.30 -5.50
CA VAL A 4 -7.90 -15.21 -4.37
C VAL A 4 -6.43 -15.63 -4.32
N ILE A 5 -5.88 -16.11 -5.44
CA ILE A 5 -4.47 -16.52 -5.52
C ILE A 5 -3.53 -15.35 -5.15
N SER A 6 -3.83 -14.14 -5.65
CA SER A 6 -3.05 -12.93 -5.33
C SER A 6 -3.09 -12.63 -3.83
N THR A 7 -4.26 -12.71 -3.23
CA THR A 7 -4.44 -12.45 -1.79
C THR A 7 -3.77 -13.51 -0.93
N ASP A 8 -3.92 -14.79 -1.28
CA ASP A 8 -3.29 -15.90 -0.54
C ASP A 8 -1.76 -15.80 -0.57
N ALA A 9 -1.19 -15.48 -1.74
CA ALA A 9 0.25 -15.24 -1.85
C ALA A 9 0.71 -14.04 -0.98
N ALA A 10 -0.07 -12.97 -0.94
CA ALA A 10 0.22 -11.82 -0.09
C ALA A 10 0.13 -12.17 1.41
N ILE A 11 -0.85 -12.98 1.82
CA ILE A 11 -0.97 -13.50 3.19
C ILE A 11 0.28 -14.29 3.56
N VAL A 12 0.70 -15.21 2.70
CA VAL A 12 1.90 -16.04 2.94
C VAL A 12 3.14 -15.15 3.14
N PHE A 13 3.41 -14.21 2.23
CA PHE A 13 4.56 -13.31 2.36
C PHE A 13 4.49 -12.45 3.62
N THR A 14 3.30 -11.95 3.98
CA THR A 14 3.10 -11.13 5.18
C THR A 14 3.40 -11.94 6.45
N VAL A 15 2.82 -13.13 6.59
CA VAL A 15 3.02 -14.01 7.74
C VAL A 15 4.49 -14.44 7.86
N MET A 16 5.12 -14.80 6.74
CA MET A 16 6.55 -15.13 6.71
C MET A 16 7.41 -13.94 7.13
N THR A 17 7.03 -12.71 6.76
CA THR A 17 7.74 -11.50 7.19
C THR A 17 7.61 -11.30 8.69
N VAL A 18 6.40 -11.40 9.25
CA VAL A 18 6.18 -11.29 10.70
C VAL A 18 7.00 -12.33 11.46
N TRP A 19 7.01 -13.59 10.99
CA TRP A 19 7.86 -14.62 11.58
C TRP A 19 9.35 -14.26 11.54
N LYS A 20 9.85 -13.78 10.41
CA LYS A 20 11.26 -13.37 10.25
C LYS A 20 11.66 -12.22 11.17
N LEU A 21 10.75 -11.31 11.46
CA LEU A 21 11.03 -10.12 12.25
C LEU A 21 10.87 -10.36 13.76
N THR A 22 9.94 -11.23 14.18
CA THR A 22 9.60 -11.40 15.60
C THR A 22 10.08 -12.72 16.20
N HIS A 23 10.24 -13.76 15.39
CA HIS A 23 10.47 -15.16 15.83
C HIS A 23 9.48 -15.61 16.93
N SER A 24 8.33 -14.97 17.05
CA SER A 24 7.30 -15.22 18.06
C SER A 24 6.16 -16.03 17.48
N ARG A 25 5.98 -17.29 17.92
CA ARG A 25 4.87 -18.14 17.49
C ARG A 25 3.50 -17.51 17.75
N LYS A 26 3.33 -16.82 18.88
CA LYS A 26 2.07 -16.17 19.26
C LYS A 26 1.73 -15.01 18.31
N VAL A 27 2.71 -14.13 18.04
CA VAL A 27 2.53 -12.98 17.13
C VAL A 27 2.29 -13.44 15.70
N THR A 28 3.02 -14.48 15.25
CA THR A 28 2.83 -15.06 13.92
C THR A 28 1.46 -15.71 13.78
N PHE A 29 1.00 -16.48 14.78
CA PHE A 29 -0.34 -17.06 14.75
C PHE A 29 -1.43 -16.00 14.69
N LEU A 30 -1.30 -14.92 15.47
CA LEU A 30 -2.21 -13.79 15.38
C LEU A 30 -2.18 -13.13 13.99
N SER A 31 -1.00 -13.00 13.38
CA SER A 31 -0.90 -12.47 12.01
C SER A 31 -1.61 -13.34 10.98
N ILE A 32 -1.60 -14.67 11.13
CA ILE A 32 -2.38 -15.57 10.27
C ILE A 32 -3.87 -15.24 10.38
N ILE A 33 -4.39 -15.15 11.62
CA ILE A 33 -5.81 -14.86 11.86
C ILE A 33 -6.18 -13.51 11.22
N ILE A 34 -5.41 -12.45 11.53
CA ILE A 34 -5.70 -11.10 11.01
C ILE A 34 -5.62 -11.07 9.48
N CYS A 35 -4.58 -11.64 8.89
CA CYS A 35 -4.45 -11.70 7.42
C CYS A 35 -5.62 -12.47 6.79
N THR A 36 -5.98 -13.63 7.33
CA THR A 36 -7.09 -14.43 6.78
C THR A 36 -8.40 -13.69 6.87
N VAL A 37 -8.74 -13.09 8.03
CA VAL A 37 -10.02 -12.41 8.22
C VAL A 37 -10.06 -11.08 7.49
N PHE A 38 -9.00 -10.30 7.53
CA PHE A 38 -8.99 -8.92 7.01
C PHE A 38 -8.65 -8.81 5.52
N LEU A 39 -7.70 -9.64 5.03
CA LEU A 39 -7.37 -9.72 3.60
C LEU A 39 -8.15 -10.83 2.90
N GLY A 40 -8.13 -12.06 3.45
CA GLY A 40 -8.69 -13.23 2.80
C GLY A 40 -10.21 -13.20 2.63
N PHE A 41 -10.93 -12.53 3.53
CA PHE A 41 -12.38 -12.31 3.43
C PHE A 41 -12.76 -10.87 3.03
N ASN A 42 -11.80 -10.09 2.52
CA ASN A 42 -12.10 -8.75 2.03
C ASN A 42 -12.85 -8.83 0.69
N PRO A 43 -13.96 -8.10 0.51
CA PRO A 43 -14.74 -8.15 -0.74
C PRO A 43 -13.97 -7.72 -1.98
N TRP A 44 -12.91 -6.91 -1.86
CA TRP A 44 -12.07 -6.51 -3.00
C TRP A 44 -11.37 -7.67 -3.71
N ILE A 45 -11.27 -8.86 -3.09
CA ILE A 45 -10.67 -10.04 -3.73
C ILE A 45 -11.46 -10.58 -4.91
N ILE A 46 -12.77 -10.33 -4.95
CA ILE A 46 -13.64 -10.80 -6.03
C ILE A 46 -13.65 -9.84 -7.23
N ILE A 47 -13.20 -8.61 -7.04
CA ILE A 47 -13.17 -7.59 -8.08
C ILE A 47 -11.80 -7.62 -8.79
N PRO A 48 -11.75 -7.68 -10.12
CA PRO A 48 -10.51 -7.70 -10.88
C PRO A 48 -9.86 -6.30 -10.93
N TYR A 49 -9.37 -5.85 -9.78
CA TYR A 49 -8.77 -4.53 -9.62
C TYR A 49 -7.27 -4.58 -9.42
N SER A 50 -6.56 -3.55 -9.87
CA SER A 50 -5.10 -3.46 -9.75
C SER A 50 -4.61 -3.50 -8.31
N ASP A 51 -5.42 -2.99 -7.35
CA ASP A 51 -5.11 -3.01 -5.91
C ASP A 51 -5.01 -4.43 -5.35
N THR A 52 -5.85 -5.35 -5.85
CA THR A 52 -5.83 -6.77 -5.47
C THR A 52 -4.68 -7.51 -6.14
N TYR A 53 -4.50 -7.28 -7.45
CA TYR A 53 -3.48 -8.02 -8.21
C TYR A 53 -2.04 -7.61 -7.87
N VAL A 54 -1.82 -6.42 -7.33
CA VAL A 54 -0.50 -5.95 -6.91
C VAL A 54 -0.08 -6.45 -5.53
N LEU A 55 -1.03 -6.89 -4.69
CA LEU A 55 -0.78 -7.36 -3.32
C LEU A 55 0.39 -8.34 -3.19
N PRO A 56 0.48 -9.44 -3.96
CA PRO A 56 1.56 -10.42 -3.80
C PRO A 56 2.93 -9.82 -4.11
N PHE A 57 3.01 -8.93 -5.07
CA PHE A 57 4.28 -8.32 -5.48
C PHE A 57 4.80 -7.34 -4.43
N LEU A 58 3.93 -6.49 -3.89
CA LEU A 58 4.31 -5.56 -2.85
C LEU A 58 4.66 -6.29 -1.54
N SER A 59 3.90 -7.35 -1.20
CA SER A 59 4.21 -8.20 -0.05
C SER A 59 5.50 -9.00 -0.24
N ALA A 60 5.83 -9.41 -1.46
CA ALA A 60 7.09 -10.05 -1.78
C ALA A 60 8.28 -9.10 -1.61
N VAL A 61 8.15 -7.83 -2.04
CA VAL A 61 9.16 -6.79 -1.77
C VAL A 61 9.40 -6.65 -0.26
N LEU A 62 8.33 -6.56 0.53
CA LEU A 62 8.40 -6.51 1.99
C LEU A 62 9.14 -7.73 2.55
N TYR A 63 8.76 -8.94 2.14
CA TYR A 63 9.38 -10.19 2.59
C TYR A 63 10.85 -10.29 2.22
N PHE A 64 11.21 -10.06 0.96
CA PHE A 64 12.60 -10.18 0.51
C PHE A 64 13.50 -9.18 1.21
N TYR A 65 13.07 -7.92 1.37
CA TYR A 65 13.86 -6.94 2.08
C TYR A 65 14.01 -7.28 3.57
N CYS A 66 12.94 -7.66 4.25
CA CYS A 66 13.00 -8.05 5.66
C CYS A 66 13.73 -9.37 5.92
N SER A 67 13.91 -10.21 4.91
CA SER A 67 14.61 -11.50 5.01
C SER A 67 16.11 -11.39 4.78
N MET A 68 16.63 -10.24 4.30
CA MET A 68 18.07 -10.05 4.10
C MET A 68 18.79 -10.11 5.44
N LYS A 69 19.88 -10.89 5.48
CA LYS A 69 20.82 -10.91 6.62
C LYS A 69 21.84 -9.77 6.44
N ASP A 70 22.14 -9.07 7.52
CA ASP A 70 22.97 -7.85 7.48
C ASP A 70 24.40 -8.10 6.99
N GLU A 71 24.88 -9.34 6.99
CA GLU A 71 26.32 -9.62 6.80
C GLU A 71 26.72 -10.34 5.51
N LYS A 72 25.82 -10.96 4.73
CA LYS A 72 26.27 -11.71 3.53
C LYS A 72 25.24 -11.75 2.39
N LYS A 73 25.73 -11.33 1.21
CA LYS A 73 25.31 -11.75 -0.14
C LYS A 73 23.82 -12.02 -0.32
N GLY A 74 22.98 -11.02 -0.03
CA GLY A 74 21.54 -11.11 -0.28
C GLY A 74 21.16 -11.00 -1.76
N TYR A 75 22.01 -11.45 -2.71
CA TYR A 75 21.71 -11.30 -4.15
C TYR A 75 20.36 -11.90 -4.54
N ALA A 76 20.01 -13.08 -4.00
CA ALA A 76 18.72 -13.70 -4.27
C ALA A 76 17.54 -12.82 -3.80
N SER A 77 17.66 -12.19 -2.63
CA SER A 77 16.65 -11.25 -2.13
C SER A 77 16.56 -9.99 -3.00
N TRP A 78 17.71 -9.46 -3.47
CA TRP A 78 17.72 -8.33 -4.39
C TRP A 78 17.09 -8.65 -5.74
N ILE A 79 17.37 -9.82 -6.30
CA ILE A 79 16.72 -10.31 -7.53
C ILE A 79 15.21 -10.43 -7.28
N GLY A 80 14.80 -11.02 -6.15
CA GLY A 80 13.39 -11.12 -5.76
C GLY A 80 12.71 -9.76 -5.66
N ILE A 81 13.37 -8.75 -5.05
CA ILE A 81 12.89 -7.38 -4.98
C ILE A 81 12.71 -6.78 -6.38
N VAL A 82 13.73 -6.90 -7.25
CA VAL A 82 13.69 -6.36 -8.61
C VAL A 82 12.54 -6.95 -9.42
N ILE A 83 12.38 -8.28 -9.41
CA ILE A 83 11.31 -8.95 -10.14
C ILE A 83 9.95 -8.55 -9.58
N ALA A 84 9.76 -8.65 -8.27
CA ALA A 84 8.50 -8.34 -7.62
C ALA A 84 8.12 -6.86 -7.80
N ALA A 85 9.07 -5.94 -7.61
CA ALA A 85 8.82 -4.52 -7.81
C ALA A 85 8.48 -4.19 -9.26
N SER A 86 9.19 -4.76 -10.24
CA SER A 86 8.93 -4.51 -11.67
C SER A 86 7.53 -4.97 -12.07
N LEU A 87 7.14 -6.20 -11.70
CA LEU A 87 5.80 -6.71 -11.95
C LEU A 87 4.74 -5.87 -11.22
N GLY A 88 5.01 -5.50 -9.97
CA GLY A 88 4.13 -4.66 -9.19
C GLY A 88 3.94 -3.27 -9.78
N ILE A 89 5.02 -2.58 -10.20
CA ILE A 89 4.98 -1.25 -10.83
C ILE A 89 4.19 -1.30 -12.15
N LYS A 90 4.32 -2.38 -12.92
CA LYS A 90 3.56 -2.55 -14.17
C LYS A 90 2.06 -2.62 -13.92
N ILE A 91 1.64 -3.22 -12.80
CA ILE A 91 0.23 -3.29 -12.39
C ILE A 91 -0.21 -1.97 -11.77
N LYS A 92 0.62 -1.43 -10.83
CA LYS A 92 0.32 -0.20 -10.11
C LYS A 92 1.60 0.59 -9.77
N PRO A 93 1.82 1.75 -10.37
CA PRO A 93 3.07 2.52 -10.21
C PRO A 93 3.40 2.91 -8.77
N THR A 94 2.42 2.97 -7.86
CA THR A 94 2.63 3.32 -6.45
C THR A 94 3.53 2.33 -5.69
N VAL A 95 3.81 1.15 -6.23
CA VAL A 95 4.85 0.22 -5.69
C VAL A 95 6.23 0.88 -5.61
N VAL A 96 6.50 1.89 -6.44
CA VAL A 96 7.75 2.67 -6.39
C VAL A 96 8.01 3.28 -5.01
N ILE A 97 6.96 3.55 -4.23
CA ILE A 97 7.07 4.07 -2.86
C ILE A 97 7.89 3.12 -1.97
N ALA A 98 7.68 1.80 -2.09
CA ALA A 98 8.47 0.83 -1.34
C ALA A 98 9.92 0.79 -1.80
N LEU A 99 10.21 0.94 -3.10
CA LEU A 99 11.59 1.03 -3.60
C LEU A 99 12.29 2.29 -3.10
N LEU A 100 11.61 3.44 -3.10
CA LEU A 100 12.14 4.68 -2.54
C LEU A 100 12.42 4.52 -1.03
N ALA A 101 11.53 3.87 -0.29
CA ALA A 101 11.73 3.57 1.12
C ALA A 101 12.94 2.64 1.36
N ILE A 102 13.19 1.66 0.48
CA ILE A 102 14.39 0.84 0.52
C ILE A 102 15.64 1.70 0.34
N VAL A 103 15.68 2.53 -0.70
CA VAL A 103 16.81 3.41 -0.99
C VAL A 103 17.09 4.35 0.19
N LEU A 104 16.06 4.98 0.74
CA LEU A 104 16.20 5.88 1.89
C LEU A 104 16.67 5.12 3.14
N ALA A 105 16.16 3.91 3.42
CA ALA A 105 16.61 3.10 4.53
C ALA A 105 18.09 2.68 4.36
N GLU A 106 18.51 2.30 3.15
CA GLU A 106 19.92 1.99 2.86
C GLU A 106 20.83 3.22 3.07
N ILE A 107 20.41 4.40 2.61
CA ILE A 107 21.15 5.66 2.79
C ILE A 107 21.25 6.03 4.28
N PHE A 108 20.16 5.90 5.05
CA PHE A 108 20.14 6.23 6.47
C PHE A 108 21.13 5.38 7.29
N PHE A 109 21.32 4.11 6.90
CA PHE A 109 22.28 3.21 7.55
C PHE A 109 23.67 3.21 6.90
N LEU A 110 23.94 4.15 6.00
CA LEU A 110 25.20 4.26 5.27
C LEU A 110 26.36 4.55 6.23
N ARG A 111 27.34 3.65 6.27
CA ARG A 111 28.64 3.89 6.90
C ARG A 111 29.67 4.29 5.84
N LYS A 112 30.61 5.20 6.16
CA LYS A 112 31.61 5.71 5.20
C LYS A 112 32.35 4.62 4.41
N CYS A 113 32.60 3.46 5.01
CA CYS A 113 33.26 2.34 4.36
C CYS A 113 32.37 1.50 3.42
N GLN A 114 31.06 1.72 3.40
CA GLN A 114 30.07 0.90 2.66
C GLN A 114 29.41 1.65 1.48
N ILE A 115 29.84 2.85 1.18
CA ILE A 115 29.23 3.70 0.14
C ILE A 115 29.15 2.97 -1.20
N LYS A 116 30.23 2.31 -1.64
CA LYS A 116 30.28 1.58 -2.91
C LYS A 116 29.29 0.40 -2.94
N GLU A 117 29.18 -0.32 -1.83
CA GLU A 117 28.28 -1.46 -1.70
C GLU A 117 26.80 -1.03 -1.75
N ILE A 118 26.45 0.03 -1.03
CA ILE A 118 25.08 0.56 -1.00
C ILE A 118 24.74 1.18 -2.35
N ALA A 119 25.63 1.94 -2.97
CA ALA A 119 25.44 2.45 -4.32
C ALA A 119 25.20 1.31 -5.33
N ALA A 120 25.95 0.23 -5.24
CA ALA A 120 25.74 -0.96 -6.07
C ALA A 120 24.36 -1.59 -5.83
N LYS A 121 23.92 -1.72 -4.57
CA LYS A 121 22.58 -2.26 -4.24
C LYS A 121 21.46 -1.36 -4.77
N CYS A 122 21.58 -0.06 -4.62
CA CYS A 122 20.63 0.91 -5.17
C CYS A 122 20.61 0.88 -6.71
N LEU A 123 21.76 0.75 -7.35
CA LEU A 123 21.88 0.60 -8.80
C LEU A 123 21.25 -0.72 -9.28
N ILE A 124 21.45 -1.82 -8.57
CA ILE A 124 20.81 -3.10 -8.89
C ILE A 124 19.28 -2.98 -8.76
N ALA A 125 18.77 -2.38 -7.68
CA ALA A 125 17.35 -2.20 -7.47
C ALA A 125 16.73 -1.30 -8.55
N ALA A 126 17.27 -0.11 -8.77
CA ALA A 126 16.74 0.83 -9.74
C ALA A 126 17.00 0.39 -11.18
N GLY A 127 18.26 0.09 -11.53
CA GLY A 127 18.65 -0.32 -12.88
C GLY A 127 18.04 -1.66 -13.28
N GLY A 128 18.04 -2.65 -12.38
CA GLY A 128 17.38 -3.93 -12.61
C GLY A 128 15.87 -3.78 -12.84
N THR A 129 15.22 -2.92 -12.06
CA THR A 129 13.78 -2.63 -12.24
C THR A 129 13.51 -1.97 -13.59
N ILE A 130 14.33 -1.00 -14.01
CA ILE A 130 14.21 -0.34 -15.33
C ILE A 130 14.38 -1.37 -16.45
N ILE A 131 15.38 -2.24 -16.37
CA ILE A 131 15.63 -3.28 -17.39
C ILE A 131 14.43 -4.24 -17.48
N VAL A 132 13.95 -4.76 -16.33
CA VAL A 132 12.83 -5.70 -16.31
C VAL A 132 11.55 -5.04 -16.81
N LEU A 133 11.28 -3.79 -16.44
CA LEU A 133 10.14 -3.02 -16.97
C LEU A 133 10.27 -2.79 -18.50
N GLY A 134 11.46 -2.51 -19.00
CA GLY A 134 11.74 -2.39 -20.43
C GLY A 134 11.39 -3.69 -21.16
N LEU A 135 11.84 -4.84 -20.65
CA LEU A 135 11.52 -6.16 -21.22
C LEU A 135 10.01 -6.44 -21.19
N ILE A 136 9.34 -6.18 -20.06
CA ILE A 136 7.89 -6.36 -19.94
C ILE A 136 7.15 -5.45 -20.94
N ASN A 137 7.59 -4.19 -21.11
CA ASN A 137 6.98 -3.27 -22.06
C ASN A 137 7.17 -3.77 -23.50
N SER A 138 8.38 -4.18 -23.88
CA SER A 138 8.65 -4.72 -25.22
C SER A 138 7.81 -5.97 -25.51
N LEU A 139 7.64 -6.88 -24.55
CA LEU A 139 6.76 -8.04 -24.69
C LEU A 139 5.29 -7.64 -24.81
N SER A 140 4.85 -6.67 -24.01
CA SER A 140 3.48 -6.12 -24.11
C SER A 140 3.21 -5.50 -25.47
N ASP A 141 4.17 -4.73 -26.01
CA ASP A 141 4.02 -4.04 -27.29
C ASP A 141 4.03 -5.03 -28.47
N ALA A 142 4.69 -6.19 -28.32
CA ALA A 142 4.63 -7.28 -29.29
C ALA A 142 3.27 -8.01 -29.33
N VAL A 143 2.51 -7.97 -28.23
CA VAL A 143 1.21 -8.68 -28.11
C VAL A 143 0.02 -7.74 -28.36
N TYR A 144 0.13 -6.47 -28.01
CA TYR A 144 -0.93 -5.48 -28.11
C TYR A 144 -0.59 -4.43 -29.17
N ASP A 145 -1.32 -4.44 -30.25
CA ASP A 145 -1.03 -3.67 -31.49
C ASP A 145 -1.19 -2.15 -31.36
N GLN A 146 -1.87 -1.62 -30.36
CA GLN A 146 -1.96 -0.17 -30.13
C GLN A 146 -2.31 0.18 -28.69
N ARG A 147 -1.37 0.74 -27.98
CA ARG A 147 -1.70 1.56 -26.80
C ARG A 147 -2.08 2.95 -27.29
N ASN A 148 -3.30 3.35 -27.05
CA ASN A 148 -3.67 4.77 -27.20
C ASN A 148 -3.03 5.53 -26.02
N ALA A 149 -1.75 5.89 -26.17
CA ALA A 149 -1.00 6.64 -25.16
C ALA A 149 -1.66 8.00 -24.86
N ASP A 150 -2.36 8.56 -25.85
CA ASP A 150 -3.02 9.87 -25.73
C ASP A 150 -4.28 9.81 -24.85
N ALA A 151 -4.88 8.63 -24.69
CA ALA A 151 -6.01 8.42 -23.80
C ALA A 151 -5.63 8.21 -22.33
N GLN A 152 -4.34 8.02 -22.03
CA GLN A 152 -3.90 7.77 -20.66
C GLN A 152 -3.91 9.05 -19.82
N MET A 153 -4.52 8.97 -18.63
CA MET A 153 -4.40 10.03 -17.64
C MET A 153 -3.02 9.94 -16.97
N THR A 154 -2.30 11.04 -16.98
CA THR A 154 -0.97 11.16 -16.39
C THR A 154 -1.04 11.60 -14.91
N TRP A 155 0.09 11.64 -14.22
CA TRP A 155 0.15 12.02 -12.80
C TRP A 155 -0.41 13.44 -12.53
N GLN A 156 -0.35 14.35 -13.51
CA GLN A 156 -0.90 15.69 -13.40
C GLN A 156 -2.42 15.68 -13.19
N HIS A 157 -3.13 14.73 -13.81
CA HIS A 157 -4.57 14.54 -13.61
C HIS A 157 -4.88 14.21 -12.15
N TYR A 158 -4.17 13.25 -11.58
CA TYR A 158 -4.37 12.84 -10.19
C TYR A 158 -3.94 13.91 -9.19
N LEU A 159 -2.94 14.73 -9.55
CA LEU A 159 -2.50 15.87 -8.76
C LEU A 159 -3.60 16.97 -8.75
N MET A 160 -4.14 17.31 -9.91
CA MET A 160 -5.24 18.28 -10.06
C MET A 160 -6.47 17.83 -9.26
N MET A 161 -6.90 16.58 -9.44
CA MET A 161 -8.03 16.00 -8.73
C MET A 161 -7.79 15.95 -7.21
N GLY A 162 -6.57 15.60 -6.80
CA GLY A 162 -6.14 15.57 -5.41
C GLY A 162 -6.16 16.92 -4.69
N ALA A 163 -6.23 18.05 -5.40
CA ALA A 163 -6.36 19.39 -4.84
C ALA A 163 -7.81 19.92 -4.82
N ASN A 164 -8.80 19.13 -5.28
CA ASN A 164 -10.19 19.53 -5.34
C ASN A 164 -10.81 19.56 -3.93
N GLU A 165 -11.31 20.71 -3.50
CA GLU A 165 -11.90 20.89 -2.17
C GLU A 165 -13.31 20.31 -2.07
N GLU A 166 -14.09 20.39 -3.14
CA GLU A 166 -15.48 19.92 -3.19
C GLU A 166 -15.59 18.43 -2.89
N THR A 167 -14.60 17.65 -3.36
CA THR A 167 -14.54 16.19 -3.13
C THR A 167 -13.50 15.79 -2.08
N HIS A 168 -12.96 16.75 -1.35
CA HIS A 168 -11.85 16.52 -0.42
C HIS A 168 -10.66 15.79 -1.05
N GLY A 169 -10.39 16.06 -2.34
CA GLY A 169 -9.31 15.44 -3.10
C GLY A 169 -9.60 14.02 -3.60
N SER A 170 -10.84 13.56 -3.51
CA SER A 170 -11.29 12.30 -4.09
C SER A 170 -11.69 12.46 -5.56
N TYR A 171 -12.07 11.36 -6.21
CA TYR A 171 -12.51 11.34 -7.60
C TYR A 171 -13.63 12.37 -7.86
N PHE A 172 -13.47 13.13 -8.94
CA PHE A 172 -14.44 14.11 -9.40
C PHE A 172 -14.68 13.96 -10.91
N GLY A 173 -15.93 13.63 -11.27
CA GLY A 173 -16.32 13.36 -12.67
C GLY A 173 -16.07 14.54 -13.59
N VAL A 174 -16.31 15.77 -13.12
CA VAL A 174 -16.09 17.01 -13.88
C VAL A 174 -14.61 17.19 -14.24
N ASP A 175 -13.68 16.91 -13.31
CA ASP A 175 -12.25 16.98 -13.58
C ASP A 175 -11.82 15.95 -14.63
N ARG A 176 -12.43 14.75 -14.60
CA ARG A 176 -12.20 13.72 -15.61
C ARG A 176 -12.68 14.17 -16.99
N GLU A 177 -13.91 14.66 -17.07
CA GLU A 177 -14.49 15.14 -18.34
C GLU A 177 -13.72 16.32 -18.90
N ARG A 178 -13.32 17.28 -18.05
CA ARG A 178 -12.46 18.39 -18.44
C ARG A 178 -11.12 17.92 -19.03
N SER A 179 -10.52 16.91 -18.41
CA SER A 179 -9.27 16.33 -18.93
C SER A 179 -9.47 15.61 -20.26
N TRP A 180 -10.56 14.85 -20.41
CA TRP A 180 -10.86 14.14 -21.66
C TRP A 180 -11.30 15.06 -22.80
N GLY A 181 -11.87 16.20 -22.49
CA GLY A 181 -12.27 17.20 -23.49
C GLY A 181 -11.08 17.84 -24.22
N ILE A 182 -9.84 17.66 -23.75
CA ILE A 182 -8.64 18.19 -24.40
C ILE A 182 -7.91 17.02 -25.07
N SER A 183 -7.95 16.99 -26.41
CA SER A 183 -7.34 15.93 -27.21
C SER A 183 -5.80 15.99 -27.21
N ASP A 184 -5.23 17.20 -27.21
CA ASP A 184 -3.78 17.42 -27.18
C ASP A 184 -3.21 17.07 -25.78
N PRO A 185 -2.33 16.06 -25.68
CA PRO A 185 -1.80 15.62 -24.38
C PRO A 185 -1.01 16.71 -23.62
N GLU A 186 -0.26 17.55 -24.33
CA GLU A 186 0.55 18.59 -23.67
C GLU A 186 -0.33 19.72 -23.14
N LYS A 187 -1.27 20.21 -23.92
CA LYS A 187 -2.27 21.21 -23.45
C LYS A 187 -3.10 20.67 -22.29
N ARG A 188 -3.41 19.37 -22.30
CA ARG A 188 -4.10 18.70 -21.20
C ARG A 188 -3.29 18.74 -19.91
N LYS A 189 -1.99 18.42 -19.97
CA LYS A 189 -1.08 18.50 -18.82
C LYS A 189 -0.93 19.92 -18.29
N GLU A 190 -0.78 20.89 -19.18
CA GLU A 190 -0.69 22.32 -18.82
C GLU A 190 -1.94 22.79 -18.08
N MET A 191 -3.12 22.48 -18.61
CA MET A 191 -4.39 22.81 -17.95
C MET A 191 -4.50 22.15 -16.58
N GLN A 192 -4.12 20.88 -16.43
CA GLN A 192 -4.19 20.15 -15.17
C GLN A 192 -3.28 20.79 -14.11
N ILE A 193 -2.06 21.19 -14.47
CA ILE A 193 -1.12 21.87 -13.58
C ILE A 193 -1.63 23.26 -13.22
N GLU A 194 -2.21 24.00 -14.15
CA GLU A 194 -2.74 25.34 -13.89
C GLU A 194 -3.91 25.27 -12.90
N VAL A 195 -4.86 24.37 -13.10
CA VAL A 195 -5.98 24.16 -12.17
C VAL A 195 -5.48 23.72 -10.78
N TRP A 196 -4.47 22.86 -10.70
CA TRP A 196 -3.86 22.48 -9.44
C TRP A 196 -3.24 23.70 -8.72
N ARG A 197 -2.46 24.52 -9.42
CA ARG A 197 -1.84 25.75 -8.87
C ARG A 197 -2.91 26.70 -8.33
N GLN A 198 -3.96 26.94 -9.11
CA GLN A 198 -5.07 27.77 -8.72
C GLN A 198 -5.70 27.25 -7.41
N ARG A 199 -6.07 25.97 -7.34
CA ARG A 199 -6.68 25.35 -6.16
C ARG A 199 -5.81 25.45 -4.90
N ILE A 200 -4.50 25.27 -5.04
CA ILE A 200 -3.56 25.42 -3.91
C ILE A 200 -3.39 26.86 -3.50
N SER A 201 -3.29 27.80 -4.46
CA SER A 201 -3.14 29.23 -4.15
C SER A 201 -4.37 29.81 -3.45
N GLU A 202 -5.58 29.40 -3.84
CA GLU A 202 -6.85 29.81 -3.22
C GLU A 202 -6.95 29.37 -1.75
N LYS A 203 -6.40 28.19 -1.41
CA LYS A 203 -6.36 27.68 -0.03
C LYS A 203 -5.33 28.42 0.85
N GLY A 204 -4.29 28.96 0.25
CA GLY A 204 -3.13 29.45 0.98
C GLY A 204 -2.41 28.37 1.79
N ILE A 205 -1.37 28.72 2.52
CA ILE A 205 -0.52 27.74 3.23
C ILE A 205 -1.32 26.99 4.30
N TRP A 206 -2.01 27.68 5.17
CA TRP A 206 -2.74 27.06 6.28
C TRP A 206 -3.95 26.26 5.81
N GLY A 207 -4.67 26.75 4.80
CA GLY A 207 -5.78 26.00 4.18
C GLY A 207 -5.28 24.72 3.53
N THR A 208 -4.14 24.75 2.84
CA THR A 208 -3.52 23.58 2.23
C THR A 208 -3.10 22.54 3.28
N ILE A 209 -2.48 22.96 4.38
CA ILE A 209 -2.11 22.05 5.47
C ILE A 209 -3.37 21.38 6.07
N LYS A 210 -4.40 22.17 6.39
CA LYS A 210 -5.66 21.66 6.92
C LYS A 210 -6.31 20.66 5.95
N PHE A 211 -6.35 21.01 4.67
CA PHE A 211 -6.88 20.14 3.62
C PHE A 211 -6.13 18.81 3.50
N TYR A 212 -4.79 18.86 3.55
CA TYR A 212 -3.97 17.64 3.51
C TYR A 212 -4.19 16.76 4.75
N MET A 213 -4.36 17.36 5.93
CA MET A 213 -4.69 16.59 7.14
C MET A 213 -6.08 15.94 7.04
N GLN A 214 -7.07 16.62 6.46
CA GLN A 214 -8.38 16.02 6.18
C GLN A 214 -8.27 14.83 5.23
N LYS A 215 -7.48 14.95 4.17
CA LYS A 215 -7.23 13.84 3.23
C LYS A 215 -6.57 12.64 3.91
N LEU A 216 -5.65 12.88 4.85
CA LEU A 216 -5.02 11.82 5.62
C LEU A 216 -6.04 11.05 6.46
N ILE A 217 -7.00 11.76 7.07
CA ILE A 217 -8.10 11.15 7.81
C ILE A 217 -8.95 10.30 6.84
N ILE A 218 -9.43 10.89 5.74
CA ILE A 218 -10.26 10.21 4.72
C ILE A 218 -9.59 8.95 4.17
N ALA A 219 -8.26 8.98 4.00
CA ALA A 219 -7.53 7.81 3.52
C ALA A 219 -7.54 6.65 4.53
N ASN A 220 -7.54 6.97 5.83
CA ASN A 220 -7.31 5.99 6.89
C ASN A 220 -8.53 5.67 7.75
N ASP A 221 -9.66 6.36 7.58
CA ASP A 221 -10.85 6.19 8.43
C ASP A 221 -11.74 5.00 8.05
N ASP A 222 -11.58 4.43 6.84
CA ASP A 222 -12.44 3.37 6.32
C ASP A 222 -11.69 2.04 6.16
N GLY A 223 -11.94 1.12 7.09
CA GLY A 223 -11.41 -0.25 7.06
C GLY A 223 -12.03 -1.16 5.99
N SER A 224 -13.11 -0.73 5.35
CA SER A 224 -13.68 -1.40 4.18
C SER A 224 -12.96 -1.02 2.88
N PHE A 225 -12.05 -0.04 2.93
CA PHE A 225 -11.34 0.50 1.77
C PHE A 225 -12.30 0.97 0.66
N ALA A 226 -13.27 1.78 1.03
CA ALA A 226 -14.31 2.32 0.17
C ALA A 226 -15.30 1.28 -0.41
N TRP A 227 -15.31 0.04 0.08
CA TRP A 227 -16.26 -0.97 -0.39
C TRP A 227 -17.73 -0.50 -0.29
N GLY A 228 -18.06 0.19 0.80
CA GLY A 228 -19.41 0.72 1.01
C GLY A 228 -19.91 1.67 -0.07
N TRP A 229 -19.00 2.38 -0.71
CA TRP A 229 -19.30 3.36 -1.75
C TRP A 229 -19.06 2.83 -3.16
N GLU A 230 -17.95 2.11 -3.35
CA GLU A 230 -17.49 1.66 -4.66
C GLU A 230 -17.91 0.22 -4.97
N GLY A 231 -18.10 -0.63 -3.96
CA GLY A 231 -18.49 -2.03 -4.15
C GLY A 231 -19.81 -2.18 -4.89
N ASN A 232 -20.78 -1.36 -4.56
CA ASN A 232 -22.11 -1.35 -5.23
C ASN A 232 -22.03 -0.95 -6.72
N PHE A 233 -20.97 -0.23 -7.14
CA PHE A 233 -20.77 0.12 -8.54
C PHE A 233 -20.53 -1.13 -9.42
N PHE A 234 -19.95 -2.20 -8.88
CA PHE A 234 -19.68 -3.43 -9.61
C PHE A 234 -20.91 -4.33 -9.76
N GLY A 235 -21.99 -4.01 -9.06
CA GLY A 235 -23.25 -4.72 -9.11
C GLY A 235 -23.21 -6.13 -8.51
N GLU A 236 -24.38 -6.69 -8.34
CA GLU A 236 -24.55 -8.07 -7.89
C GLU A 236 -24.43 -9.05 -9.06
N TYR A 237 -23.78 -10.19 -8.85
CA TYR A 237 -23.77 -11.25 -9.85
C TYR A 237 -25.11 -11.97 -9.88
N ARG A 238 -25.77 -11.99 -11.02
CA ARG A 238 -27.14 -12.49 -11.17
C ARG A 238 -27.26 -14.00 -11.48
N GLY A 239 -26.17 -14.72 -11.56
CA GLY A 239 -26.12 -16.14 -11.95
C GLY A 239 -25.88 -17.14 -10.82
N LEU A 240 -26.15 -16.77 -9.56
CA LEU A 240 -25.91 -17.65 -8.43
C LEU A 240 -27.03 -18.69 -8.26
N HIS A 241 -26.68 -19.97 -8.34
CA HIS A 241 -27.62 -21.09 -8.19
C HIS A 241 -27.66 -21.69 -6.78
N SER A 242 -26.64 -21.45 -5.96
CA SER A 242 -26.55 -21.95 -4.59
C SER A 242 -27.13 -20.95 -3.59
N GLU A 243 -27.99 -21.40 -2.69
CA GLU A 243 -28.49 -20.59 -1.57
C GLU A 243 -27.36 -20.03 -0.70
N PHE A 244 -26.30 -20.82 -0.48
CA PHE A 244 -25.13 -20.35 0.25
C PHE A 244 -24.45 -19.18 -0.46
N ALA A 245 -24.26 -19.29 -1.77
CA ALA A 245 -23.64 -18.22 -2.56
C ALA A 245 -24.50 -16.94 -2.56
N GLN A 246 -25.84 -17.09 -2.64
CA GLN A 246 -26.77 -15.96 -2.54
C GLN A 246 -26.72 -15.29 -1.17
N LYS A 247 -26.68 -16.07 -0.08
CA LYS A 247 -26.51 -15.54 1.29
C LYS A 247 -25.17 -14.83 1.47
N LEU A 248 -24.08 -15.40 0.91
CA LEU A 248 -22.78 -14.78 0.95
C LEU A 248 -22.74 -13.46 0.17
N GLN A 249 -23.35 -13.43 -1.02
CA GLN A 249 -23.47 -12.21 -1.80
C GLN A 249 -24.26 -11.13 -1.05
N SER A 250 -25.42 -11.47 -0.46
CA SER A 250 -26.22 -10.53 0.32
C SER A 250 -25.45 -10.00 1.54
N PHE A 251 -24.60 -10.81 2.16
CA PHE A 251 -23.73 -10.38 3.26
C PHE A 251 -22.72 -9.29 2.84
N TYR A 252 -22.16 -9.39 1.63
CA TYR A 252 -21.18 -8.44 1.12
C TYR A 252 -21.80 -7.20 0.44
N TYR A 253 -22.96 -7.33 -0.20
CA TYR A 253 -23.56 -6.29 -1.05
C TYR A 253 -24.81 -5.65 -0.47
N ALA A 254 -25.44 -6.21 0.57
CA ALA A 254 -26.66 -5.64 1.13
C ALA A 254 -26.39 -4.24 1.70
N GLN A 255 -27.07 -3.24 1.18
CA GLN A 255 -26.94 -1.84 1.61
C GLN A 255 -27.28 -1.65 3.10
N ASP A 256 -28.21 -2.46 3.62
CA ASP A 256 -28.66 -2.40 5.01
C ASP A 256 -27.80 -3.26 5.96
N ASN A 257 -26.95 -4.12 5.43
CA ASN A 257 -26.11 -5.00 6.23
C ASN A 257 -24.77 -4.34 6.57
N LYS A 258 -24.75 -3.56 7.64
CA LYS A 258 -23.54 -2.91 8.13
C LYS A 258 -22.57 -3.87 8.85
N MET A 259 -22.87 -5.16 8.95
CA MET A 259 -22.07 -6.10 9.74
C MET A 259 -20.66 -6.27 9.19
N ILE A 260 -20.53 -6.49 7.88
CA ILE A 260 -19.22 -6.64 7.25
C ILE A 260 -18.36 -5.37 7.40
N TYR A 261 -18.97 -4.19 7.26
CA TYR A 261 -18.28 -2.92 7.46
C TYR A 261 -17.79 -2.77 8.89
N ASN A 262 -18.65 -3.07 9.87
CA ASN A 262 -18.29 -2.97 11.28
C ASN A 262 -17.16 -3.93 11.65
N ILE A 263 -17.15 -5.14 11.09
CA ILE A 263 -16.07 -6.12 11.30
C ILE A 263 -14.75 -5.58 10.71
N LEU A 264 -14.76 -5.18 9.44
CA LEU A 264 -13.56 -4.67 8.77
C LEU A 264 -13.04 -3.40 9.46
N GLN A 265 -13.94 -2.48 9.83
CA GLN A 265 -13.60 -1.26 10.55
C GLN A 265 -12.98 -1.55 11.93
N SER A 266 -13.55 -2.49 12.69
CA SER A 266 -13.03 -2.84 14.02
C SER A 266 -11.63 -3.44 13.94
N ILE A 267 -11.38 -4.29 12.94
CA ILE A 267 -10.05 -4.85 12.70
C ILE A 267 -9.08 -3.75 12.27
N TRP A 268 -9.50 -2.86 11.38
CA TRP A 268 -8.67 -1.77 10.88
C TRP A 268 -8.24 -0.81 12.00
N VAL A 269 -9.17 -0.38 12.83
CA VAL A 269 -8.88 0.46 14.01
C VAL A 269 -7.91 -0.26 14.96
N SER A 270 -8.09 -1.57 15.18
CA SER A 270 -7.18 -2.36 16.00
C SER A 270 -5.76 -2.41 15.41
N ILE A 271 -5.65 -2.59 14.09
CA ILE A 271 -4.36 -2.52 13.38
C ILE A 271 -3.72 -1.14 13.57
N GLN A 272 -4.48 -0.05 13.40
CA GLN A 272 -3.96 1.31 13.54
C GLN A 272 -3.47 1.61 14.98
N ILE A 273 -4.21 1.16 16.00
CA ILE A 273 -3.76 1.27 17.39
C ILE A 273 -2.43 0.54 17.59
N LEU A 274 -2.28 -0.66 17.06
CA LEU A 274 -1.02 -1.41 17.15
C LEU A 274 0.11 -0.75 16.33
N VAL A 275 -0.20 -0.08 15.22
CA VAL A 275 0.76 0.74 14.47
C VAL A 275 1.21 1.96 15.30
N CYS A 276 0.34 2.55 16.12
CA CYS A 276 0.76 3.58 17.07
C CYS A 276 1.78 3.02 18.09
N PHE A 277 1.58 1.80 18.61
CA PHE A 277 2.60 1.17 19.46
C PHE A 277 3.91 0.89 18.71
N PHE A 278 3.84 0.49 17.43
CA PHE A 278 5.02 0.39 16.59
C PHE A 278 5.77 1.73 16.51
N ALA A 279 5.06 2.84 16.30
CA ALA A 279 5.66 4.17 16.23
C ALA A 279 6.26 4.62 17.58
N ILE A 280 5.59 4.32 18.70
CA ILE A 280 6.07 4.67 20.07
C ILE A 280 7.32 3.88 20.45
N PHE A 281 7.36 2.59 20.13
CA PHE A 281 8.48 1.71 20.47
C PHE A 281 9.47 1.53 19.32
N PHE A 282 9.33 2.36 18.29
CA PHE A 282 10.18 2.31 17.11
C PHE A 282 11.65 2.44 17.46
N ASP A 283 12.45 1.46 17.01
CA ASP A 283 13.91 1.55 17.08
C ASP A 283 14.45 1.96 15.71
N ASN A 284 14.92 3.20 15.61
CA ASN A 284 15.53 3.73 14.40
C ASN A 284 16.86 3.04 14.02
N ARG A 285 17.42 2.19 14.90
CA ARG A 285 18.58 1.35 14.61
C ARG A 285 18.19 0.06 13.87
N ASN A 286 16.91 -0.24 13.78
CA ASN A 286 16.41 -1.39 13.04
C ASN A 286 16.06 -0.96 11.61
N LYS A 287 16.93 -1.27 10.66
CA LYS A 287 16.80 -0.94 9.25
C LYS A 287 15.49 -1.44 8.63
N ARG A 288 15.02 -2.63 9.02
CA ARG A 288 13.79 -3.24 8.50
C ARG A 288 12.57 -2.50 9.03
N ALA A 289 12.59 -2.14 10.32
CA ALA A 289 11.55 -1.32 10.91
C ALA A 289 11.49 0.06 10.24
N LEU A 290 12.65 0.68 9.97
CA LEU A 290 12.74 1.95 9.26
C LEU A 290 12.15 1.86 7.84
N PHE A 291 12.45 0.81 7.09
CA PHE A 291 11.87 0.58 5.76
C PHE A 291 10.33 0.51 5.82
N ILE A 292 9.78 -0.24 6.78
CA ILE A 292 8.32 -0.35 6.96
C ILE A 292 7.72 1.02 7.29
N ALA A 293 8.32 1.74 8.24
CA ALA A 293 7.86 3.08 8.63
C ALA A 293 7.91 4.07 7.45
N MET A 294 9.01 4.09 6.68
CA MET A 294 9.16 4.96 5.51
C MET A 294 8.16 4.61 4.40
N THR A 295 7.86 3.32 4.18
CA THR A 295 6.85 2.92 3.20
C THR A 295 5.46 3.40 3.61
N LEU A 296 5.06 3.21 4.87
CA LEU A 296 3.77 3.69 5.38
C LEU A 296 3.67 5.21 5.37
N THR A 297 4.74 5.92 5.74
CA THR A 297 4.79 7.38 5.62
C THR A 297 4.69 7.81 4.16
N GLY A 298 5.41 7.15 3.27
CA GLY A 298 5.43 7.48 1.84
C GLY A 298 4.07 7.36 1.17
N ILE A 299 3.30 6.29 1.44
CA ILE A 299 1.95 6.17 0.87
C ILE A 299 1.00 7.24 1.44
N ASN A 300 1.06 7.53 2.73
CA ASN A 300 0.24 8.58 3.33
C ASN A 300 0.57 9.96 2.76
N LEU A 301 1.85 10.30 2.59
CA LEU A 301 2.28 11.55 1.92
C LEU A 301 1.82 11.61 0.47
N PHE A 302 1.89 10.48 -0.26
CA PHE A 302 1.37 10.39 -1.62
C PHE A 302 -0.13 10.73 -1.67
N LEU A 303 -0.93 10.14 -0.79
CA LEU A 303 -2.39 10.37 -0.73
C LEU A 303 -2.75 11.78 -0.26
N MET A 304 -1.90 12.45 0.50
CA MET A 304 -2.09 13.87 0.83
C MET A 304 -1.98 14.75 -0.42
N ILE A 305 -1.07 14.45 -1.33
CA ILE A 305 -0.76 15.29 -2.50
C ILE A 305 -1.66 14.93 -3.68
N PHE A 306 -1.78 13.65 -4.00
CA PHE A 306 -2.53 13.14 -5.15
C PHE A 306 -3.99 12.80 -4.79
N GLU A 307 -4.76 12.32 -5.76
CA GLU A 307 -6.12 11.82 -5.50
C GLU A 307 -6.13 10.87 -4.30
N VAL A 308 -7.07 11.09 -3.38
CA VAL A 308 -7.23 10.27 -2.18
C VAL A 308 -8.40 9.31 -2.31
N ARG A 309 -8.14 8.04 -2.01
CA ARG A 309 -9.16 7.00 -1.81
C ARG A 309 -8.65 6.01 -0.78
N ALA A 310 -9.49 5.62 0.17
CA ALA A 310 -9.15 4.57 1.15
C ALA A 310 -8.70 3.28 0.46
N ARG A 311 -9.27 2.94 -0.69
CA ARG A 311 -8.88 1.77 -1.49
C ARG A 311 -7.39 1.73 -1.86
N TYR A 312 -6.75 2.86 -2.05
CA TYR A 312 -5.32 2.89 -2.40
C TYR A 312 -4.42 2.40 -1.25
N LEU A 313 -4.93 2.35 -0.02
CA LEU A 313 -4.23 1.72 1.10
C LEU A 313 -4.33 0.20 1.09
N PHE A 314 -5.32 -0.39 0.38
CA PHE A 314 -5.55 -1.85 0.40
C PHE A 314 -4.30 -2.63 0.03
N MET A 315 -3.58 -2.21 -1.01
CA MET A 315 -2.34 -2.88 -1.42
C MET A 315 -1.21 -2.79 -0.37
N PHE A 316 -1.25 -1.80 0.53
CA PHE A 316 -0.27 -1.59 1.62
C PHE A 316 -0.67 -2.24 2.95
N VAL A 317 -1.84 -2.88 3.02
CA VAL A 317 -2.31 -3.58 4.24
C VAL A 317 -1.28 -4.58 4.79
N PRO A 318 -0.52 -5.33 3.97
CA PRO A 318 0.59 -6.17 4.45
C PRO A 318 1.62 -5.41 5.29
N PHE A 319 1.94 -4.18 4.93
CA PHE A 319 2.85 -3.32 5.70
C PHE A 319 2.21 -2.85 7.01
N TYR A 320 0.93 -2.45 6.99
CA TYR A 320 0.18 -2.09 8.19
C TYR A 320 0.08 -3.25 9.17
N ILE A 321 -0.26 -4.47 8.71
CA ILE A 321 -0.31 -5.67 9.55
C ILE A 321 1.07 -5.98 10.11
N THR A 322 2.12 -5.91 9.30
CA THR A 322 3.50 -6.16 9.76
C THR A 322 3.92 -5.16 10.82
N ALA A 323 3.66 -3.86 10.62
CA ALA A 323 3.93 -2.82 11.61
C ALA A 323 3.13 -3.04 12.90
N ALA A 324 1.83 -3.38 12.80
CA ALA A 324 0.99 -3.70 13.95
C ALA A 324 1.53 -4.88 14.76
N MET A 325 1.95 -5.95 14.08
CA MET A 325 2.52 -7.12 14.76
C MET A 325 3.88 -6.81 15.41
N LEU A 326 4.69 -5.95 14.81
CA LEU A 326 5.92 -5.43 15.44
C LEU A 326 5.58 -4.56 16.66
N GLY A 327 4.59 -3.70 16.58
CA GLY A 327 4.12 -2.88 17.70
C GLY A 327 3.70 -3.74 18.89
N LEU A 328 2.89 -4.76 18.64
CA LEU A 328 2.50 -5.74 19.66
C LEU A 328 3.71 -6.47 20.26
N PHE A 329 4.62 -6.92 19.41
CA PHE A 329 5.83 -7.62 19.85
C PHE A 329 6.71 -6.72 20.73
N TYR A 330 6.98 -5.49 20.32
CA TYR A 330 7.77 -4.53 21.11
C TYR A 330 7.11 -4.18 22.45
N MET A 331 5.80 -4.03 22.46
CA MET A 331 5.03 -3.82 23.71
C MET A 331 5.20 -5.01 24.66
N GLN A 332 5.06 -6.24 24.17
CA GLN A 332 5.23 -7.45 25.00
C GLN A 332 6.64 -7.55 25.59
N GLU A 333 7.68 -7.29 24.79
CA GLU A 333 9.07 -7.30 25.26
C GLU A 333 9.33 -6.21 26.32
N LYS A 334 8.74 -5.02 26.17
CA LYS A 334 8.83 -3.95 27.19
C LYS A 334 8.17 -4.34 28.50
N VAL A 335 6.96 -4.91 28.44
CA VAL A 335 6.24 -5.38 29.64
C VAL A 335 7.03 -6.47 30.35
N LYS A 336 7.63 -7.41 29.62
CA LYS A 336 8.50 -8.45 30.18
C LYS A 336 9.69 -7.85 30.91
N MET A 337 10.43 -6.94 30.26
CA MET A 337 11.58 -6.28 30.89
C MET A 337 11.24 -5.53 32.19
N ILE A 338 10.03 -4.92 32.25
CA ILE A 338 9.58 -4.22 33.48
C ILE A 338 9.30 -5.22 34.58
N LYS A 339 8.68 -6.37 34.28
CA LYS A 339 8.41 -7.43 35.24
C LYS A 339 9.70 -8.03 35.79
N ASP A 340 10.65 -8.36 34.92
CA ASP A 340 11.94 -8.95 35.30
C ASP A 340 12.73 -7.99 36.23
N ARG A 341 12.75 -6.68 35.95
CA ARG A 341 13.35 -5.68 36.83
C ARG A 341 12.72 -5.60 38.22
N LYS A 342 11.38 -5.73 38.32
CA LYS A 342 10.70 -5.72 39.61
C LYS A 342 11.01 -6.96 40.44
N CYS A 343 11.18 -8.13 39.78
CA CYS A 343 11.58 -9.36 40.48
C CYS A 343 13.02 -9.34 41.03
N HIS A 344 13.90 -8.53 40.41
CA HIS A 344 15.29 -8.37 40.89
C HIS A 344 15.45 -7.32 42.01
N LEU A 345 14.42 -6.52 42.28
CA LEU A 345 14.41 -5.48 43.31
C LEU A 345 13.66 -5.92 44.60
N GLN A 346 13.04 -7.09 44.58
CA GLN A 346 12.49 -7.81 45.74
C GLN A 346 13.45 -8.92 46.19
#